data_ec15ff05c38edd24d0a1304b30f74ff7
#
_entry.id   ec15ff05c38edd24d0a1304b30f74ff7
#
_cell.length_a   1.000
_cell.length_b   1.000
_cell.length_c   1.000
_cell.angle_alpha   90.00
_cell.angle_beta   90.00
_cell.angle_gamma   90.00
#
_symmetry.space_group_name_H-M   'P 1'
#
loop_
_entity.id
_entity.type
_entity.pdbx_description
1 polymer ?
#
loop_
_entity_poly.entity_id
_entity_poly.type
_entity_poly.pdbx_seq_one_letter_code
_entity_poly.pdbx_strand_id
1 'polypeptide(L)'
;AVAASNGLVRITTSIGFNPNVALYFGNPVFPGTLNIAYSGGALTDASGDLLQGTTVIGTVDYARGTATLAPSSPSIGGTKTITYKAAGAPLQLADSAGIFVSQETRAYNYIQTISPPPAPATTRVSYRSNGKWYDLRDNGGGKLVGSDVAFGAGTVSYVTGTVAVTLGALPDVGGEIILNWGSRVNYINRAAASMPPLKIPLQLAQTGITPGTVVITWNDGT
;
A
#
# COMPACT_ATOMS: atom_id res chain seq x y z
N ALA A 1 -6.50 -2.23 -8.09
CA ALA A 1 -6.19 -0.80 -8.00
C ALA A 1 -5.49 -0.35 -9.27
N VAL A 2 -5.95 0.73 -9.90
CA VAL A 2 -5.32 1.32 -11.09
C VAL A 2 -4.58 2.56 -10.60
N ALA A 3 -3.26 2.56 -10.71
CA ALA A 3 -2.48 3.77 -10.49
C ALA A 3 -2.79 4.75 -11.63
N ALA A 4 -3.39 5.89 -11.30
CA ALA A 4 -3.57 6.97 -12.25
C ALA A 4 -2.26 7.76 -12.38
N SER A 5 -2.05 8.42 -13.51
CA SER A 5 -0.99 9.40 -13.70
C SER A 5 -0.99 10.40 -12.53
N ASN A 6 0.17 10.80 -12.03
CA ASN A 6 0.41 11.68 -10.87
C ASN A 6 0.41 11.00 -9.48
N GLY A 7 0.60 9.68 -9.39
CA GLY A 7 0.67 8.97 -8.10
C GLY A 7 -0.66 8.88 -7.36
N LEU A 8 -1.78 9.19 -8.00
CA LEU A 8 -3.11 8.99 -7.45
C LEU A 8 -3.55 7.54 -7.63
N VAL A 9 -3.98 6.92 -6.55
CA VAL A 9 -4.67 5.62 -6.56
C VAL A 9 -6.16 5.88 -6.68
N ARG A 10 -6.83 5.12 -7.55
CA ARG A 10 -8.29 5.14 -7.69
C ARG A 10 -8.84 3.73 -7.55
N ILE A 11 -9.78 3.56 -6.64
CA ILE A 11 -10.45 2.29 -6.37
C ILE A 11 -11.95 2.49 -6.48
N THR A 12 -12.63 1.54 -7.11
CA THR A 12 -14.10 1.49 -7.09
C THR A 12 -14.53 0.25 -6.31
N THR A 13 -15.39 0.42 -5.33
CA THR A 13 -15.89 -0.66 -4.48
C THR A 13 -17.36 -0.49 -4.14
N SER A 14 -18.07 -1.61 -4.01
CA SER A 14 -19.46 -1.66 -3.52
C SER A 14 -19.55 -2.20 -2.08
N ILE A 15 -18.41 -2.49 -1.43
CA ILE A 15 -18.38 -2.93 -0.03
C ILE A 15 -19.08 -1.88 0.84
N GLY A 16 -19.99 -2.33 1.71
CA GLY A 16 -20.69 -1.44 2.64
C GLY A 16 -19.69 -0.76 3.57
N PHE A 17 -19.81 0.56 3.73
CA PHE A 17 -19.03 1.30 4.71
C PHE A 17 -19.90 1.53 5.93
N ASN A 18 -19.71 0.69 6.93
CA ASN A 18 -20.56 0.62 8.13
C ASN A 18 -19.85 1.22 9.34
N PRO A 19 -20.59 1.78 10.31
CA PRO A 19 -20.02 2.24 11.57
C PRO A 19 -19.22 1.15 12.27
N ASN A 20 -18.12 1.53 12.90
CA ASN A 20 -17.20 0.63 13.62
C ASN A 20 -16.49 -0.43 12.76
N VAL A 21 -16.69 -0.45 11.44
CA VAL A 21 -15.97 -1.32 10.51
C VAL A 21 -14.95 -0.49 9.76
N ALA A 22 -13.70 -0.96 9.71
CA ALA A 22 -12.66 -0.27 8.96
C ALA A 22 -12.75 -0.62 7.47
N LEU A 23 -12.95 0.40 6.64
CA LEU A 23 -12.85 0.28 5.19
C LEU A 23 -11.39 0.43 4.77
N TYR A 24 -10.83 -0.59 4.12
CA TYR A 24 -9.45 -0.61 3.66
C TYR A 24 -9.29 -0.10 2.23
N PHE A 25 -8.26 0.68 1.97
CA PHE A 25 -8.02 1.36 0.68
C PHE A 25 -6.97 0.69 -0.20
N GLY A 26 -6.33 -0.37 0.28
CA GLY A 26 -5.30 -1.08 -0.49
C GLY A 26 -3.86 -0.62 -0.24
N ASN A 27 -3.63 0.56 0.29
CA ASN A 27 -2.30 1.10 0.62
C ASN A 27 -2.40 2.15 1.74
N PRO A 28 -1.30 2.43 2.46
CA PRO A 28 -1.20 3.62 3.30
C PRO A 28 -1.52 4.89 2.50
N VAL A 29 -2.14 5.87 3.15
CA VAL A 29 -2.65 7.10 2.53
C VAL A 29 -1.79 8.28 2.93
N PHE A 30 -1.44 9.13 1.98
CA PHE A 30 -0.81 10.41 2.28
C PHE A 30 -1.86 11.36 2.87
N PRO A 31 -1.64 11.94 4.07
CA PRO A 31 -2.62 12.80 4.74
C PRO A 31 -3.12 13.96 3.88
N GLY A 32 -4.41 14.27 3.96
CA GLY A 32 -5.05 15.35 3.23
C GLY A 32 -5.33 15.05 1.74
N THR A 33 -5.25 13.77 1.33
CA THR A 33 -5.45 13.41 -0.09
C THR A 33 -6.59 12.43 -0.34
N LEU A 34 -7.24 11.95 0.72
CA LEU A 34 -8.34 10.99 0.60
C LEU A 34 -9.63 11.68 0.16
N ASN A 35 -10.26 11.09 -0.83
CA ASN A 35 -11.62 11.44 -1.25
C ASN A 35 -12.40 10.15 -1.51
N ILE A 36 -13.56 10.01 -0.87
CA ILE A 36 -14.49 8.89 -1.06
C ILE A 36 -15.77 9.45 -1.64
N ALA A 37 -15.92 9.38 -2.95
CA ALA A 37 -17.13 9.82 -3.64
C ALA A 37 -18.18 8.69 -3.70
N TYR A 38 -19.42 9.00 -3.39
CA TYR A 38 -20.57 8.08 -3.44
C TYR A 38 -21.85 8.84 -3.84
N SER A 39 -22.97 8.16 -3.97
CA SER A 39 -24.24 8.78 -4.43
C SER A 39 -24.77 9.88 -3.51
N GLY A 40 -24.42 9.87 -2.23
CA GLY A 40 -24.81 10.89 -1.23
C GLY A 40 -23.81 12.04 -1.05
N GLY A 41 -22.76 12.11 -1.87
CA GLY A 41 -21.75 13.17 -1.77
C GLY A 41 -20.31 12.65 -1.77
N ALA A 42 -19.44 13.35 -1.05
CA ALA A 42 -18.04 12.95 -0.91
C ALA A 42 -17.58 13.09 0.55
N LEU A 43 -16.69 12.20 0.96
CA LEU A 43 -15.94 12.30 2.22
C LEU A 43 -14.51 12.68 1.90
N THR A 44 -13.94 13.51 2.74
CA THR A 44 -12.54 13.96 2.69
C THR A 44 -11.87 13.73 4.03
N ASP A 45 -10.55 13.85 4.07
CA ASP A 45 -9.80 13.74 5.32
C ASP A 45 -9.13 15.04 5.71
N ALA A 46 -9.02 15.27 7.01
CA ALA A 46 -8.19 16.33 7.57
C ALA A 46 -7.68 15.89 8.95
N SER A 47 -6.36 15.91 9.13
CA SER A 47 -5.68 15.63 10.43
C SER A 47 -6.09 14.32 11.12
N GLY A 48 -6.48 13.30 10.35
CA GLY A 48 -6.94 12.02 10.90
C GLY A 48 -8.45 11.89 11.04
N ASP A 49 -9.20 12.98 10.84
CA ASP A 49 -10.65 12.96 10.81
C ASP A 49 -11.18 12.66 9.42
N LEU A 50 -12.29 11.91 9.35
CA LEU A 50 -13.07 11.70 8.14
C LEU A 50 -14.26 12.66 8.15
N LEU A 51 -14.35 13.48 7.11
CA LEU A 51 -15.28 14.61 7.04
C LEU A 51 -16.32 14.40 5.95
N GLN A 52 -17.57 14.77 6.24
CA GLN A 52 -18.61 15.04 5.25
C GLN A 52 -18.90 16.56 5.26
N GLY A 53 -18.40 17.27 4.24
CA GLY A 53 -18.35 18.73 4.30
C GLY A 53 -17.44 19.19 5.45
N THR A 54 -18.01 19.85 6.46
CA THR A 54 -17.30 20.29 7.67
C THR A 54 -17.56 19.41 8.90
N THR A 55 -18.43 18.41 8.76
CA THR A 55 -18.83 17.56 9.89
C THR A 55 -17.92 16.34 9.98
N VAL A 56 -17.33 16.10 11.15
CA VAL A 56 -16.56 14.88 11.43
C VAL A 56 -17.53 13.72 11.60
N ILE A 57 -17.39 12.68 10.75
CA ILE A 57 -18.23 11.48 10.75
C ILE A 57 -17.44 10.20 11.01
N GLY A 58 -16.14 10.29 11.20
CA GLY A 58 -15.28 9.16 11.43
C GLY A 58 -13.82 9.53 11.56
N THR A 59 -12.94 8.54 11.40
CA THR A 59 -11.49 8.70 11.50
C THR A 59 -10.77 7.99 10.34
N VAL A 60 -9.57 8.46 10.04
CA VAL A 60 -8.68 7.88 9.03
C VAL A 60 -7.38 7.43 9.70
N ASP A 61 -7.01 6.17 9.51
CA ASP A 61 -5.67 5.66 9.85
C ASP A 61 -4.81 5.64 8.58
N TYR A 62 -4.01 6.67 8.43
CA TYR A 62 -3.16 6.86 7.26
C TYR A 62 -2.12 5.75 7.08
N ALA A 63 -1.56 5.27 8.19
CA ALA A 63 -0.52 4.25 8.17
C ALA A 63 -1.04 2.87 7.76
N ARG A 64 -2.30 2.57 8.09
CA ARG A 64 -2.97 1.34 7.68
C ARG A 64 -3.74 1.49 6.38
N GLY A 65 -4.01 2.71 5.94
CA GLY A 65 -4.83 2.98 4.76
C GLY A 65 -6.29 2.57 4.98
N THR A 66 -6.86 2.96 6.12
CA THR A 66 -8.25 2.65 6.49
C THR A 66 -9.00 3.88 6.95
N ALA A 67 -10.32 3.88 6.74
CA ALA A 67 -11.22 4.80 7.42
C ALA A 67 -12.28 4.02 8.21
N THR A 68 -12.76 4.62 9.30
CA THR A 68 -13.79 4.05 10.15
C THR A 68 -14.84 5.12 10.42
N LEU A 69 -16.13 4.81 10.16
CA LEU A 69 -17.23 5.69 10.54
C LEU A 69 -17.47 5.65 12.05
N ALA A 70 -17.82 6.79 12.61
CA ALA A 70 -18.23 6.87 14.01
C ALA A 70 -19.50 6.03 14.26
N PRO A 71 -19.73 5.53 15.51
CA PRO A 71 -20.89 4.71 15.83
C PRO A 71 -22.23 5.38 15.52
N SER A 72 -22.29 6.71 15.60
CA SER A 72 -23.48 7.52 15.32
C SER A 72 -23.69 7.84 13.84
N SER A 73 -22.71 7.54 12.99
CA SER A 73 -22.80 7.85 11.56
C SER A 73 -23.64 6.81 10.82
N PRO A 74 -24.41 7.22 9.80
CA PRO A 74 -25.15 6.26 8.97
C PRO A 74 -24.21 5.42 8.13
N SER A 75 -24.63 4.19 7.84
CA SER A 75 -23.95 3.33 6.87
C SER A 75 -23.99 3.91 5.47
N ILE A 76 -22.90 3.78 4.72
CA ILE A 76 -22.80 4.23 3.33
C ILE A 76 -22.77 3.00 2.43
N GLY A 77 -23.89 2.71 1.79
CA GLY A 77 -24.04 1.64 0.81
C GLY A 77 -23.64 2.08 -0.62
N GLY A 78 -23.92 1.21 -1.57
CA GLY A 78 -23.72 1.47 -2.99
C GLY A 78 -22.24 1.58 -3.41
N THR A 79 -22.06 1.91 -4.68
CA THR A 79 -20.72 2.05 -5.27
C THR A 79 -20.03 3.31 -4.76
N LYS A 80 -18.79 3.18 -4.35
CA LYS A 80 -17.90 4.27 -3.91
C LYS A 80 -16.66 4.31 -4.79
N THR A 81 -16.24 5.52 -5.15
CA THR A 81 -14.95 5.76 -5.79
C THR A 81 -14.02 6.41 -4.78
N ILE A 82 -12.95 5.73 -4.44
CA ILE A 82 -11.95 6.17 -3.47
C ILE A 82 -10.73 6.63 -4.25
N THR A 83 -10.27 7.85 -4.01
CA THR A 83 -9.06 8.42 -4.60
C THR A 83 -8.15 8.97 -3.53
N TYR A 84 -6.86 8.70 -3.61
CA TYR A 84 -5.85 9.18 -2.66
C TYR A 84 -4.45 9.09 -3.26
N LYS A 85 -3.47 9.75 -2.65
CA LYS A 85 -2.05 9.51 -2.90
C LYS A 85 -1.56 8.42 -1.95
N ALA A 86 -0.91 7.39 -2.49
CA ALA A 86 -0.29 6.38 -1.65
C ALA A 86 0.87 7.00 -0.84
N ALA A 87 0.90 6.76 0.47
CA ALA A 87 2.04 7.09 1.30
C ALA A 87 3.06 5.97 1.19
N GLY A 88 4.01 6.09 0.28
CA GLY A 88 5.14 5.17 0.13
C GLY A 88 6.44 5.94 0.26
N ALA A 89 7.43 5.35 0.92
CA ALA A 89 8.79 5.89 0.83
C ALA A 89 9.26 5.77 -0.64
N PRO A 90 9.84 6.81 -1.22
CA PRO A 90 10.22 6.82 -2.64
C PRO A 90 11.29 5.79 -3.03
N LEU A 91 11.83 5.05 -2.06
CA LEU A 91 12.91 4.07 -2.24
C LEU A 91 12.54 2.63 -1.84
N GLN A 92 11.33 2.39 -1.35
CA GLN A 92 10.82 1.04 -1.09
C GLN A 92 9.51 0.88 -1.86
N LEU A 93 9.48 -0.09 -2.76
CA LEU A 93 8.21 -0.57 -3.29
C LEU A 93 7.46 -1.20 -2.11
N ALA A 94 6.59 -0.43 -1.48
CA ALA A 94 5.71 -0.92 -0.45
C ALA A 94 4.47 -1.50 -1.12
N ASP A 95 4.27 -2.78 -0.94
CA ASP A 95 3.09 -3.49 -1.41
C ASP A 95 2.11 -3.70 -0.26
N SER A 96 0.86 -3.89 -0.61
CA SER A 96 -0.20 -4.09 0.36
C SER A 96 -1.29 -5.00 -0.21
N ALA A 97 -1.84 -5.85 0.63
CA ALA A 97 -2.97 -6.72 0.31
C ALA A 97 -3.92 -6.80 1.50
N GLY A 98 -5.20 -7.01 1.23
CA GLY A 98 -6.22 -7.25 2.24
C GLY A 98 -6.85 -8.63 2.06
N ILE A 99 -7.14 -9.30 3.19
CA ILE A 99 -7.97 -10.49 3.22
C ILE A 99 -9.31 -10.07 3.82
N PHE A 100 -10.34 -10.02 3.00
CA PHE A 100 -11.68 -9.67 3.46
C PHE A 100 -12.24 -10.71 4.42
N VAL A 101 -12.78 -10.26 5.55
CA VAL A 101 -13.37 -11.12 6.59
C VAL A 101 -14.87 -11.11 6.46
N SER A 102 -15.44 -12.18 5.93
CA SER A 102 -16.89 -12.42 5.97
C SER A 102 -17.26 -13.26 7.19
N GLN A 103 -18.55 -13.39 7.45
CA GLN A 103 -19.04 -14.30 8.51
C GLN A 103 -18.59 -15.75 8.27
N GLU A 104 -18.47 -16.16 7.01
CA GLU A 104 -18.10 -17.52 6.62
C GLU A 104 -16.59 -17.76 6.69
N THR A 105 -15.78 -16.72 6.38
CA THR A 105 -14.32 -16.81 6.36
C THR A 105 -13.67 -16.37 7.66
N ARG A 106 -14.45 -15.94 8.64
CA ARG A 106 -13.96 -15.50 9.94
C ARG A 106 -13.32 -16.63 10.70
N ALA A 107 -12.03 -16.56 10.94
CA ALA A 107 -11.23 -17.59 11.56
C ALA A 107 -10.07 -16.99 12.39
N TYR A 108 -9.34 -17.82 13.11
CA TYR A 108 -8.07 -17.45 13.74
C TYR A 108 -6.89 -17.62 12.78
N ASN A 109 -6.98 -18.56 11.84
CA ASN A 109 -5.86 -18.92 10.97
C ASN A 109 -6.11 -18.44 9.55
N TYR A 110 -5.11 -17.74 8.99
CA TYR A 110 -5.11 -17.27 7.60
C TYR A 110 -3.79 -17.58 6.94
N ILE A 111 -3.86 -17.96 5.68
CA ILE A 111 -2.69 -18.19 4.83
C ILE A 111 -2.91 -17.40 3.55
N GLN A 112 -1.92 -16.58 3.18
CA GLN A 112 -1.94 -15.79 1.95
C GLN A 112 -0.56 -15.82 1.30
N THR A 113 -0.52 -15.94 -0.01
CA THR A 113 0.71 -15.73 -0.77
C THR A 113 0.71 -14.29 -1.29
N ILE A 114 1.76 -13.56 -0.96
CA ILE A 114 1.99 -12.18 -1.39
C ILE A 114 3.06 -12.12 -2.48
N SER A 115 2.87 -11.23 -3.45
CA SER A 115 3.78 -11.06 -4.58
C SER A 115 3.98 -9.58 -4.87
N PRO A 116 5.23 -9.13 -5.08
CA PRO A 116 6.47 -9.88 -5.01
C PRO A 116 6.79 -10.39 -3.60
N PRO A 117 7.66 -11.43 -3.44
CA PRO A 117 8.05 -11.92 -2.12
C PRO A 117 8.67 -10.81 -1.26
N PRO A 118 8.37 -10.78 0.05
CA PRO A 118 8.80 -9.69 0.92
C PRO A 118 10.30 -9.72 1.21
N ALA A 119 10.88 -8.55 1.46
CA ALA A 119 12.20 -8.45 2.05
C ALA A 119 12.14 -8.78 3.55
N PRO A 120 13.21 -9.35 4.15
CA PRO A 120 13.26 -9.60 5.57
C PRO A 120 12.99 -8.34 6.42
N ALA A 121 12.27 -8.50 7.54
CA ALA A 121 11.87 -7.46 8.48
C ALA A 121 10.91 -6.38 7.91
N THR A 122 10.28 -6.63 6.77
CA THR A 122 9.39 -5.64 6.14
C THR A 122 7.92 -5.98 6.25
N THR A 123 7.58 -7.24 6.56
CA THR A 123 6.19 -7.68 6.58
C THR A 123 5.50 -7.27 7.89
N ARG A 124 4.32 -6.70 7.73
CA ARG A 124 3.40 -6.38 8.84
C ARG A 124 2.03 -6.92 8.51
N VAL A 125 1.41 -7.56 9.48
CA VAL A 125 0.01 -7.98 9.42
C VAL A 125 -0.76 -7.19 10.46
N SER A 126 -1.82 -6.52 10.05
CA SER A 126 -2.69 -5.73 10.93
C SER A 126 -4.11 -6.25 10.81
N TYR A 127 -4.77 -6.47 11.93
CA TYR A 127 -6.19 -6.84 11.96
C TYR A 127 -6.91 -6.13 13.10
N ARG A 128 -8.22 -5.99 12.97
CA ARG A 128 -9.05 -5.34 13.97
C ARG A 128 -9.99 -6.35 14.60
N SER A 129 -10.10 -6.31 15.91
CA SER A 129 -11.04 -7.13 16.69
C SER A 129 -11.68 -6.28 17.78
N ASN A 130 -13.01 -6.27 17.85
CA ASN A 130 -13.78 -5.47 18.80
C ASN A 130 -13.33 -4.01 18.88
N GLY A 131 -13.04 -3.42 17.71
CA GLY A 131 -12.63 -2.02 17.61
C GLY A 131 -11.16 -1.75 17.92
N LYS A 132 -10.39 -2.74 18.39
CA LYS A 132 -8.96 -2.61 18.69
C LYS A 132 -8.11 -3.17 17.57
N TRP A 133 -7.03 -2.45 17.20
CA TRP A 133 -6.03 -2.91 16.24
C TRP A 133 -4.97 -3.79 16.91
N TYR A 134 -4.60 -4.85 16.20
CA TYR A 134 -3.55 -5.80 16.54
C TYR A 134 -2.55 -5.86 15.39
N ASP A 135 -1.28 -5.72 15.69
CA ASP A 135 -0.20 -5.73 14.70
C ASP A 135 0.77 -6.86 14.98
N LEU A 136 1.09 -7.63 13.96
CA LEU A 136 2.19 -8.59 13.93
C LEU A 136 3.27 -8.06 13.00
N ARG A 137 4.52 -8.12 13.41
CA ARG A 137 5.67 -7.66 12.64
C ARG A 137 6.67 -8.77 12.42
N ASP A 138 7.23 -8.77 11.24
CA ASP A 138 8.33 -9.66 10.86
C ASP A 138 9.59 -9.28 11.64
N ASN A 139 10.17 -10.26 12.32
CA ASN A 139 11.41 -10.10 13.11
C ASN A 139 12.69 -10.22 12.27
N GLY A 140 12.58 -10.35 10.94
CA GLY A 140 13.72 -10.56 10.02
C GLY A 140 14.19 -12.01 9.92
N GLY A 141 13.68 -12.90 10.75
CA GLY A 141 13.95 -14.33 10.74
C GLY A 141 12.79 -15.19 10.25
N GLY A 142 11.82 -14.58 9.57
CA GLY A 142 10.65 -15.27 9.02
C GLY A 142 9.54 -15.56 10.04
N LYS A 143 9.59 -14.93 11.24
CA LYS A 143 8.51 -15.03 12.24
C LYS A 143 7.78 -13.69 12.34
N LEU A 144 6.47 -13.77 12.37
CA LEU A 144 5.58 -12.64 12.68
C LEU A 144 5.26 -12.67 14.17
N VAL A 145 5.57 -11.58 14.86
CA VAL A 145 5.38 -11.45 16.31
C VAL A 145 4.63 -10.16 16.63
N GLY A 146 3.71 -10.24 17.57
CA GLY A 146 3.05 -9.06 18.13
C GLY A 146 3.87 -8.42 19.24
N SER A 147 3.48 -7.22 19.66
CA SER A 147 4.04 -6.57 20.87
C SER A 147 3.67 -7.31 22.15
N ASP A 148 2.65 -8.15 22.08
CA ASP A 148 2.19 -9.07 23.14
C ASP A 148 1.86 -10.41 22.49
N VAL A 149 2.08 -11.52 23.21
CA VAL A 149 1.73 -12.88 22.77
C VAL A 149 0.24 -13.03 22.47
N ALA A 150 -0.60 -12.25 23.14
CA ALA A 150 -2.04 -12.20 22.89
C ALA A 150 -2.42 -11.65 21.53
N PHE A 151 -1.48 -11.03 20.80
CA PHE A 151 -1.74 -10.48 19.45
C PHE A 151 -1.73 -11.57 18.38
N GLY A 152 -1.22 -12.75 18.70
CA GLY A 152 -1.05 -13.86 17.79
C GLY A 152 0.39 -14.04 17.34
N ALA A 153 0.60 -14.92 16.39
CA ALA A 153 1.90 -15.26 15.83
C ALA A 153 1.76 -15.70 14.36
N GLY A 154 2.88 -15.74 13.66
CA GLY A 154 2.86 -16.21 12.28
C GLY A 154 4.25 -16.47 11.72
N THR A 155 4.27 -16.83 10.46
CA THR A 155 5.50 -17.02 9.67
C THR A 155 5.38 -16.35 8.32
N VAL A 156 6.52 -15.95 7.78
CA VAL A 156 6.63 -15.40 6.43
C VAL A 156 7.80 -16.06 5.70
N SER A 157 7.55 -16.49 4.47
CA SER A 157 8.58 -17.04 3.58
C SER A 157 9.05 -15.96 2.61
N TYR A 158 10.31 -15.58 2.69
CA TYR A 158 10.91 -14.60 1.79
C TYR A 158 11.22 -15.16 0.39
N VAL A 159 11.07 -16.47 0.22
CA VAL A 159 11.28 -17.14 -1.06
C VAL A 159 9.98 -17.26 -1.84
N THR A 160 8.94 -17.74 -1.16
CA THR A 160 7.64 -18.02 -1.80
C THR A 160 6.63 -16.89 -1.64
N GLY A 161 6.86 -15.97 -0.71
CA GLY A 161 5.88 -14.95 -0.33
C GLY A 161 4.73 -15.47 0.51
N THR A 162 4.80 -16.72 1.01
CA THR A 162 3.74 -17.29 1.83
C THR A 162 3.77 -16.68 3.23
N VAL A 163 2.64 -16.11 3.65
CA VAL A 163 2.38 -15.59 4.99
C VAL A 163 1.34 -16.47 5.63
N ALA A 164 1.64 -17.06 6.78
CA ALA A 164 0.70 -17.83 7.60
C ALA A 164 0.60 -17.20 8.97
N VAL A 165 -0.61 -16.88 9.42
CA VAL A 165 -0.84 -16.21 10.70
C VAL A 165 -1.91 -16.94 11.52
N THR A 166 -1.69 -17.01 12.82
CA THR A 166 -2.69 -17.35 13.83
C THR A 166 -2.95 -16.09 14.64
N LEU A 167 -4.14 -15.55 14.53
CA LEU A 167 -4.56 -14.34 15.21
C LEU A 167 -4.84 -14.61 16.69
N GLY A 168 -4.56 -13.67 17.56
CA GLY A 168 -4.85 -13.77 18.99
C GLY A 168 -6.32 -13.52 19.34
N ALA A 169 -7.06 -12.86 18.43
CA ALA A 169 -8.49 -12.59 18.57
C ALA A 169 -9.18 -12.75 17.22
N LEU A 170 -10.48 -13.10 17.23
CA LEU A 170 -11.27 -13.18 15.99
C LEU A 170 -11.43 -11.80 15.36
N PRO A 171 -11.12 -11.64 14.07
CA PRO A 171 -11.21 -10.36 13.40
C PRO A 171 -12.66 -9.88 13.23
N ASP A 172 -12.85 -8.56 13.09
CA ASP A 172 -14.16 -7.96 12.85
C ASP A 172 -14.67 -8.35 11.46
N VAL A 173 -15.94 -8.78 11.40
CA VAL A 173 -16.63 -9.09 10.13
C VAL A 173 -16.86 -7.80 9.34
N GLY A 174 -16.66 -7.85 8.03
CA GLY A 174 -16.78 -6.70 7.13
C GLY A 174 -15.51 -5.85 7.04
N GLY A 175 -14.50 -6.14 7.88
CA GLY A 175 -13.16 -5.56 7.78
C GLY A 175 -12.19 -6.44 6.99
N GLU A 176 -10.93 -6.06 7.00
CA GLU A 176 -9.87 -6.81 6.33
C GLU A 176 -8.68 -7.05 7.27
N ILE A 177 -8.02 -8.18 7.04
CA ILE A 177 -6.68 -8.42 7.57
C ILE A 177 -5.72 -7.82 6.55
N ILE A 178 -4.95 -6.84 6.96
CA ILE A 178 -4.09 -6.04 6.11
C ILE A 178 -2.66 -6.57 6.17
N LEU A 179 -2.11 -6.91 5.02
CA LEU A 179 -0.72 -7.28 4.86
C LEU A 179 0.02 -6.14 4.17
N ASN A 180 1.07 -5.61 4.79
CA ASN A 180 1.97 -4.63 4.20
C ASN A 180 3.38 -5.22 4.18
N TRP A 181 4.11 -5.04 3.08
CA TRP A 181 5.48 -5.52 2.97
C TRP A 181 6.29 -4.67 2.01
N GLY A 182 7.61 -4.71 2.16
CA GLY A 182 8.54 -4.16 1.20
C GLY A 182 9.11 -5.28 0.34
N SER A 183 9.16 -5.08 -0.98
CA SER A 183 9.86 -6.00 -1.87
C SER A 183 11.38 -5.80 -1.80
N ARG A 184 12.15 -6.83 -2.17
CA ARG A 184 13.61 -6.72 -2.27
C ARG A 184 13.97 -5.69 -3.34
N VAL A 185 14.63 -4.63 -2.93
CA VAL A 185 15.30 -3.72 -3.86
C VAL A 185 16.75 -4.16 -3.96
N ASN A 186 17.15 -4.61 -5.13
CA ASN A 186 18.56 -4.90 -5.40
C ASN A 186 19.30 -3.57 -5.57
N TYR A 187 19.96 -3.10 -4.54
CA TYR A 187 20.87 -1.97 -4.63
C TYR A 187 22.19 -2.46 -5.24
N ILE A 188 22.49 -1.98 -6.42
CA ILE A 188 23.86 -2.04 -6.93
C ILE A 188 24.55 -0.79 -6.42
N ASN A 189 25.44 -0.93 -5.42
CA ASN A 189 26.28 0.16 -5.01
C ASN A 189 27.30 0.45 -6.13
N ARG A 190 27.07 1.50 -6.90
CA ARG A 190 27.94 1.95 -7.99
C ARG A 190 28.98 2.97 -7.54
N ALA A 191 29.14 3.21 -6.24
CA ALA A 191 30.11 4.18 -5.72
C ALA A 191 31.57 3.83 -6.11
N ALA A 192 31.86 2.56 -6.39
CA ALA A 192 33.16 2.10 -6.89
C ALA A 192 33.10 1.60 -8.36
N ALA A 193 31.97 1.67 -9.02
CA ALA A 193 31.84 1.30 -10.41
C ALA A 193 32.20 2.51 -11.28
N SER A 194 33.25 2.38 -12.10
CA SER A 194 33.51 3.32 -13.20
C SER A 194 32.27 3.32 -14.09
N MET A 195 31.49 4.38 -14.06
CA MET A 195 30.41 4.55 -15.01
C MET A 195 31.03 4.69 -16.40
N PRO A 196 30.67 3.84 -17.37
CA PRO A 196 31.06 4.09 -18.74
C PRO A 196 30.56 5.50 -19.13
N PRO A 197 31.34 6.27 -19.87
CA PRO A 197 30.89 7.59 -20.30
C PRO A 197 29.56 7.47 -21.02
N LEU A 198 28.70 8.44 -20.81
CA LEU A 198 27.39 8.51 -21.46
C LEU A 198 27.60 8.48 -22.98
N LYS A 199 27.20 7.41 -23.63
CA LYS A 199 27.27 7.29 -25.09
C LYS A 199 25.93 7.65 -25.65
N ILE A 200 25.87 8.73 -26.40
CA ILE A 200 24.71 9.11 -27.20
C ILE A 200 24.93 8.52 -28.59
N PRO A 201 24.19 7.50 -29.01
CA PRO A 201 24.29 6.99 -30.39
C PRO A 201 23.74 8.05 -31.35
N LEU A 202 24.60 8.58 -32.19
CA LEU A 202 24.21 9.45 -33.30
C LEU A 202 24.14 8.59 -34.55
N GLN A 203 22.97 8.52 -35.16
CA GLN A 203 22.77 7.83 -36.43
C GLN A 203 22.94 8.85 -37.57
N LEU A 204 23.99 8.67 -38.35
CA LEU A 204 24.24 9.53 -39.52
C LEU A 204 23.42 9.03 -40.71
N ALA A 205 22.83 9.95 -41.46
CA ALA A 205 21.97 9.63 -42.59
C ALA A 205 22.75 9.05 -43.79
N GLN A 206 24.08 9.20 -43.81
CA GLN A 206 24.96 8.70 -44.88
C GLN A 206 25.81 7.53 -44.42
N THR A 207 25.98 6.57 -45.31
CA THR A 207 26.90 5.42 -45.14
C THR A 207 28.21 5.68 -45.88
N GLY A 208 29.29 5.00 -45.52
CA GLY A 208 30.59 5.14 -46.20
C GLY A 208 31.38 6.38 -45.81
N ILE A 209 31.25 6.83 -44.57
CA ILE A 209 31.96 8.01 -44.04
C ILE A 209 33.46 7.69 -43.90
N THR A 210 34.29 8.54 -44.42
CA THR A 210 35.76 8.43 -44.28
C THR A 210 36.14 8.69 -42.82
N PRO A 211 36.96 7.81 -42.19
CA PRO A 211 37.42 8.04 -40.82
C PRO A 211 38.10 9.40 -40.64
N GLY A 212 37.75 10.14 -39.58
CA GLY A 212 38.33 11.45 -39.27
C GLY A 212 37.66 12.64 -39.90
N THR A 213 36.60 12.44 -40.71
CA THR A 213 35.90 13.57 -41.40
C THR A 213 34.62 14.03 -40.70
N VAL A 214 34.21 13.34 -39.59
CA VAL A 214 33.00 13.72 -38.85
C VAL A 214 33.33 14.79 -37.82
N VAL A 215 32.68 15.93 -37.92
CA VAL A 215 32.75 17.00 -36.95
C VAL A 215 31.35 17.11 -36.30
N ILE A 216 31.28 17.01 -34.99
CA ILE A 216 30.03 17.18 -34.25
C ILE A 216 30.13 18.50 -33.48
N THR A 217 29.24 19.40 -33.78
CA THR A 217 29.07 20.65 -33.01
C THR A 217 27.75 20.57 -32.24
N TRP A 218 27.79 20.95 -30.97
CA TRP A 218 26.58 21.06 -30.15
C TRP A 218 26.51 22.44 -29.51
N ASN A 219 25.28 22.84 -29.20
CA ASN A 219 25.01 24.03 -28.40
C ASN A 219 24.41 23.57 -27.08
N ASP A 220 24.95 24.01 -25.97
CA ASP A 220 24.47 23.72 -24.62
C ASP A 220 23.36 24.66 -24.14
N GLY A 221 22.96 25.61 -24.98
CA GLY A 221 21.86 26.52 -24.72
C GLY A 221 22.18 27.68 -23.78
N THR A 222 23.49 27.96 -23.54
CA THR A 222 23.95 29.17 -22.85
C THR A 222 24.22 30.32 -23.79
#